data_ab13998a671f4ae6d7b94c8e0923254a
#
_entry.id   ab13998a671f4ae6d7b94c8e0923254a
#
_cell.length_a   1.000
_cell.length_b   1.000
_cell.length_c   1.000
_cell.angle_alpha   90.00
_cell.angle_beta   90.00
_cell.angle_gamma   90.00
#
_symmetry.space_group_name_H-M   'P 1'
#
loop_
_entity.id
_entity.type
_entity.pdbx_description
1 polymer ?
#
loop_
_entity_poly.entity_id
_entity_poly.type
_entity_poly.pdbx_seq_one_letter_code
_entity_poly.pdbx_strand_id
1 'polypeptide(L)'
;MVEKLNKYIDHTLLRQDAIEEEIKALCEEAREYDFKSVCVQPFWVKKVEAFLTGSDVLVCTVVGFPHGANTAEVKTFEAKQAVQNGADEVDMVINIGALKDGNYQ
;
A
#
# COMPACT_ATOMS: atom_id res chain seq x y z
N MET A 1 27.85 4.51 -6.08
CA MET A 1 26.93 5.44 -6.68
C MET A 1 25.51 5.17 -6.25
N VAL A 2 24.84 6.15 -5.78
CA VAL A 2 23.48 5.98 -5.31
C VAL A 2 22.43 6.30 -6.38
N GLU A 3 22.80 6.06 -7.63
CA GLU A 3 21.85 6.17 -8.71
C GLU A 3 20.63 5.34 -8.42
N LYS A 4 19.49 5.87 -8.72
CA LYS A 4 18.22 5.18 -8.57
C LYS A 4 17.88 4.85 -7.12
N LEU A 5 18.44 5.59 -6.17
CA LEU A 5 18.02 5.48 -4.77
C LEU A 5 16.53 5.69 -4.65
N ASN A 6 15.97 6.57 -5.49
CA ASN A 6 14.53 6.81 -5.54
C ASN A 6 13.73 5.54 -5.83
N LYS A 7 14.31 4.56 -6.52
CA LYS A 7 13.62 3.29 -6.83
C LYS A 7 13.55 2.34 -5.64
N TYR A 8 14.08 2.73 -4.48
CA TYR A 8 13.94 1.98 -3.25
C TYR A 8 12.97 2.65 -2.28
N ILE A 9 12.34 3.76 -2.69
CA ILE A 9 11.45 4.52 -1.81
C ILE A 9 9.99 4.17 -2.05
N ASP A 10 9.30 3.73 -0.98
CA ASP A 10 7.86 3.56 -0.95
C ASP A 10 7.29 4.81 -0.27
N HIS A 11 6.79 5.76 -1.07
CA HIS A 11 6.25 7.01 -0.55
C HIS A 11 4.89 6.73 0.08
N THR A 12 4.79 6.88 1.39
CA THR A 12 3.72 6.28 2.18
C THR A 12 2.86 7.32 2.89
N LEU A 13 1.55 7.14 2.83
CA LEU A 13 0.58 7.93 3.58
C LEU A 13 -0.53 7.00 4.07
N LEU A 14 -0.45 6.64 5.35
CA LEU A 14 -1.38 5.67 5.94
C LEU A 14 -2.25 6.25 7.06
N ARG A 15 -2.17 7.56 7.28
CA ARG A 15 -3.01 8.20 8.30
C ARG A 15 -4.49 7.98 7.96
N GLN A 16 -5.27 7.66 8.98
CA GLN A 16 -6.69 7.36 8.77
C GLN A 16 -7.49 8.60 8.34
N ASP A 17 -6.96 9.79 8.59
CA ASP A 17 -7.63 11.06 8.25
C ASP A 17 -7.10 11.71 6.98
N ALA A 18 -6.33 10.98 6.18
CA ALA A 18 -5.82 11.50 4.92
C ALA A 18 -6.99 11.78 3.96
N ILE A 19 -6.91 12.91 3.27
CA ILE A 19 -7.95 13.32 2.32
C ILE A 19 -7.41 13.21 0.89
N GLU A 20 -8.33 13.29 -0.07
CA GLU A 20 -7.99 13.08 -1.48
C GLU A 20 -6.88 14.01 -1.97
N GLU A 21 -6.89 15.28 -1.56
CA GLU A 21 -5.86 16.23 -1.98
C GLU A 21 -4.47 15.79 -1.52
N GLU A 22 -4.39 15.24 -0.31
CA GLU A 22 -3.11 14.75 0.22
C GLU A 22 -2.64 13.51 -0.55
N ILE A 23 -3.57 12.63 -0.88
CA ILE A 23 -3.28 11.44 -1.69
C ILE A 23 -2.78 11.87 -3.08
N LYS A 24 -3.44 12.85 -3.69
CA LYS A 24 -3.04 13.33 -5.00
C LYS A 24 -1.65 13.97 -4.96
N ALA A 25 -1.38 14.77 -3.93
CA ALA A 25 -0.06 15.39 -3.74
C ALA A 25 1.02 14.33 -3.57
N LEU A 26 0.73 13.27 -2.81
CA LEU A 26 1.63 12.15 -2.63
C LEU A 26 1.99 11.52 -3.98
N CYS A 27 1.00 11.30 -4.83
CA CYS A 27 1.21 10.70 -6.14
C CYS A 27 1.99 11.63 -7.06
N GLU A 28 1.72 12.93 -7.01
CA GLU A 28 2.45 13.90 -7.82
C GLU A 28 3.92 13.94 -7.44
N GLU A 29 4.22 13.90 -6.13
CA GLU A 29 5.60 13.84 -5.66
C GLU A 29 6.30 12.57 -6.13
N ALA A 30 5.60 11.43 -6.02
CA ALA A 30 6.17 10.16 -6.44
C ALA A 30 6.49 10.15 -7.93
N ARG A 31 5.63 10.76 -8.74
CA ARG A 31 5.88 10.87 -10.17
C ARG A 31 7.07 11.78 -10.46
N GLU A 32 7.13 12.92 -9.76
CA GLU A 32 8.19 13.90 -9.97
C GLU A 32 9.57 13.32 -9.65
N TYR A 33 9.67 12.59 -8.55
CA TYR A 33 10.94 12.01 -8.10
C TYR A 33 11.14 10.57 -8.55
N ASP A 34 10.17 10.04 -9.28
CA ASP A 34 10.20 8.67 -9.82
C ASP A 34 10.50 7.64 -8.73
N PHE A 35 9.73 7.69 -7.65
CA PHE A 35 9.86 6.73 -6.56
C PHE A 35 9.41 5.34 -7.00
N LYS A 36 9.76 4.32 -6.22
CA LYS A 36 9.37 2.94 -6.52
C LYS A 36 7.86 2.76 -6.47
N SER A 37 7.24 3.25 -5.40
CA SER A 37 5.80 3.05 -5.19
C SER A 37 5.21 4.14 -4.32
N VAL A 38 3.89 4.17 -4.33
CA VAL A 38 3.09 4.92 -3.38
C VAL A 38 2.30 3.90 -2.57
N CYS A 39 2.36 4.01 -1.24
CA CYS A 39 1.63 3.10 -0.36
C CYS A 39 0.56 3.84 0.40
N VAL A 40 -0.69 3.36 0.28
CA VAL A 40 -1.87 4.00 0.85
C VAL A 40 -2.80 2.95 1.45
N GLN A 41 -3.78 3.41 2.24
CA GLN A 41 -4.85 2.55 2.72
C GLN A 41 -5.65 1.99 1.53
N PRO A 42 -6.25 0.81 1.67
CA PRO A 42 -6.96 0.15 0.56
C PRO A 42 -8.04 1.00 -0.10
N PHE A 43 -8.69 1.85 0.68
CA PHE A 43 -9.76 2.72 0.16
C PHE A 43 -9.28 3.58 -1.02
N TRP A 44 -8.00 3.97 -1.02
CA TRP A 44 -7.46 4.92 -2.00
C TRP A 44 -6.83 4.25 -3.23
N VAL A 45 -6.75 2.93 -3.26
CA VAL A 45 -6.03 2.21 -4.32
C VAL A 45 -6.50 2.60 -5.72
N LYS A 46 -7.81 2.64 -5.94
CA LYS A 46 -8.35 2.97 -7.26
C LYS A 46 -7.95 4.38 -7.71
N LYS A 47 -8.01 5.34 -6.80
CA LYS A 47 -7.64 6.71 -7.14
C LYS A 47 -6.14 6.84 -7.39
N VAL A 48 -5.34 6.17 -6.58
CA VAL A 48 -3.88 6.18 -6.76
C VAL A 48 -3.51 5.55 -8.09
N GLU A 49 -4.16 4.46 -8.46
CA GLU A 49 -3.91 3.80 -9.74
C GLU A 49 -4.17 4.78 -10.87
N ALA A 50 -5.27 5.53 -10.80
CA ALA A 50 -5.59 6.54 -11.81
C ALA A 50 -4.58 7.69 -11.81
N PHE A 51 -4.19 8.19 -10.63
CA PHE A 51 -3.23 9.29 -10.53
C PHE A 51 -1.84 8.91 -11.04
N LEU A 52 -1.48 7.64 -10.98
CA LEU A 52 -0.16 7.15 -11.38
C LEU A 52 -0.13 6.58 -12.80
N THR A 53 -1.25 6.62 -13.51
CA THR A 53 -1.33 6.12 -14.89
C THR A 53 -0.29 6.81 -15.76
N GLY A 54 0.45 6.03 -16.53
CA GLY A 54 1.48 6.54 -17.41
C GLY A 54 2.84 6.72 -16.75
N SER A 55 2.97 6.38 -15.46
CA SER A 55 4.25 6.41 -14.76
C SER A 55 4.70 5.00 -14.43
N ASP A 56 5.97 4.88 -14.02
CA ASP A 56 6.52 3.60 -13.56
C ASP A 56 6.33 3.39 -12.07
N VAL A 57 5.67 4.31 -11.38
CA VAL A 57 5.46 4.22 -9.94
C VAL A 57 4.39 3.17 -9.66
N LEU A 58 4.70 2.24 -8.78
CA LEU A 58 3.79 1.14 -8.45
C LEU A 58 2.79 1.56 -7.37
N VAL A 59 1.65 0.88 -7.36
CA VAL A 59 0.61 1.08 -6.35
C VAL A 59 0.76 0.01 -5.28
N CYS A 60 1.04 0.43 -4.05
CA CYS A 60 1.17 -0.45 -2.90
C CYS A 60 0.05 -0.15 -1.90
N THR A 61 -0.43 -1.16 -1.21
CA THR A 61 -1.39 -0.96 -0.14
C THR A 61 -1.15 -1.96 0.98
N VAL A 62 -1.87 -1.78 2.07
CA VAL A 62 -1.74 -2.63 3.27
C VAL A 62 -2.98 -3.52 3.41
N VAL A 63 -2.80 -4.66 4.05
CA VAL A 63 -3.87 -5.61 4.32
C VAL A 63 -3.81 -6.01 5.80
N GLY A 64 -4.95 -5.95 6.48
CA GLY A 64 -5.00 -6.22 7.91
C GLY A 64 -4.28 -5.19 8.75
N PHE A 65 -4.10 -4.00 8.22
CA PHE A 65 -3.33 -2.93 8.86
C PHE A 65 -4.22 -2.10 9.78
N PRO A 66 -3.72 -1.68 10.93
CA PRO A 66 -2.32 -1.86 11.39
C PRO A 66 -2.09 -3.08 12.29
N HIS A 67 -3.13 -3.72 12.78
CA HIS A 67 -3.00 -4.71 13.85
C HIS A 67 -2.71 -6.14 13.37
N GLY A 68 -3.13 -6.47 12.17
CA GLY A 68 -2.98 -7.83 11.64
C GLY A 68 -3.87 -8.84 12.35
N ALA A 69 -4.84 -8.37 13.13
CA ALA A 69 -5.66 -9.23 13.99
C ALA A 69 -6.96 -9.69 13.33
N ASN A 70 -7.17 -9.34 12.08
CA ASN A 70 -8.34 -9.79 11.32
C ASN A 70 -8.21 -11.29 11.03
N THR A 71 -9.35 -11.92 10.74
CA THR A 71 -9.33 -13.33 10.34
C THR A 71 -8.65 -13.49 8.98
N ALA A 72 -8.19 -14.68 8.70
CA ALA A 72 -7.55 -14.98 7.41
C ALA A 72 -8.50 -14.72 6.24
N GLU A 73 -9.78 -15.02 6.41
CA GLU A 73 -10.79 -14.77 5.38
C GLU A 73 -10.92 -13.29 5.04
N VAL A 74 -10.93 -12.45 6.07
CA VAL A 74 -11.03 -10.99 5.86
C VAL A 74 -9.77 -10.46 5.16
N LYS A 75 -8.60 -10.91 5.59
CA LYS A 75 -7.34 -10.51 4.95
C LYS A 75 -7.30 -10.95 3.50
N THR A 76 -7.76 -12.16 3.22
CA THR A 76 -7.79 -12.69 1.85
C THR A 76 -8.71 -11.85 0.97
N PHE A 77 -9.89 -11.49 1.47
CA PHE A 77 -10.84 -10.66 0.74
C PHE A 77 -10.23 -9.28 0.45
N GLU A 78 -9.61 -8.69 1.46
CA GLU A 78 -9.01 -7.36 1.31
C GLU A 78 -7.88 -7.38 0.28
N ALA A 79 -7.02 -8.38 0.32
CA ALA A 79 -5.93 -8.53 -0.64
C ALA A 79 -6.47 -8.68 -2.06
N LYS A 80 -7.48 -9.52 -2.22
CA LYS A 80 -8.10 -9.77 -3.52
C LYS A 80 -8.70 -8.49 -4.09
N GLN A 81 -9.43 -7.77 -3.26
CA GLN A 81 -10.06 -6.52 -3.67
C GLN A 81 -9.01 -5.47 -4.04
N ALA A 82 -7.92 -5.41 -3.26
CA ALA A 82 -6.84 -4.47 -3.54
C ALA A 82 -6.23 -4.72 -4.91
N VAL A 83 -5.95 -5.97 -5.23
CA VAL A 83 -5.39 -6.35 -6.53
C VAL A 83 -6.38 -6.01 -7.66
N GLN A 84 -7.65 -6.30 -7.46
CA GLN A 84 -8.69 -5.99 -8.45
C GLN A 84 -8.80 -4.48 -8.68
N ASN A 85 -8.54 -3.68 -7.65
CA ASN A 85 -8.60 -2.22 -7.74
C ASN A 85 -7.32 -1.60 -8.31
N GLY A 86 -6.29 -2.39 -8.56
CA GLY A 86 -5.10 -1.92 -9.24
C GLY A 86 -3.83 -1.92 -8.41
N ALA A 87 -3.83 -2.52 -7.22
CA ALA A 87 -2.60 -2.60 -6.43
C ALA A 87 -1.61 -3.55 -7.10
N ASP A 88 -0.36 -3.11 -7.17
CA ASP A 88 0.75 -3.92 -7.68
C ASP A 88 1.43 -4.69 -6.56
N GLU A 89 1.41 -4.14 -5.35
CA GLU A 89 2.03 -4.75 -4.17
C GLU A 89 1.08 -4.66 -2.98
N VAL A 90 1.12 -5.68 -2.14
CA VAL A 90 0.27 -5.75 -0.95
C VAL A 90 1.15 -6.11 0.25
N ASP A 91 1.12 -5.26 1.28
CA ASP A 91 1.86 -5.47 2.53
C ASP A 91 0.88 -5.96 3.59
N MET A 92 0.94 -7.25 3.92
CA MET A 92 0.03 -7.84 4.90
C MET A 92 0.65 -7.82 6.29
N VAL A 93 -0.14 -7.43 7.29
CA VAL A 93 0.31 -7.42 8.67
C VAL A 93 0.04 -8.78 9.30
N ILE A 94 1.07 -9.35 9.92
CA ILE A 94 0.98 -10.65 10.58
C ILE A 94 0.17 -10.52 11.88
N ASN A 95 -0.55 -11.58 12.24
CA ASN A 95 -1.24 -11.62 13.52
C ASN A 95 -0.22 -11.95 14.62
N ILE A 96 0.20 -10.94 15.33
CA ILE A 96 1.27 -11.07 16.33
C ILE A 96 0.86 -12.00 17.48
N GLY A 97 -0.39 -11.88 17.92
CA GLY A 97 -0.90 -12.75 19.00
C GLY A 97 -0.88 -14.23 18.61
N ALA A 98 -1.34 -14.52 17.38
CA ALA A 98 -1.33 -15.89 16.87
C ALA A 98 0.11 -16.42 16.73
N LEU A 99 1.02 -15.57 16.27
CA LEU A 99 2.43 -15.93 16.15
C LEU A 99 3.01 -16.28 17.52
N LYS A 100 2.74 -15.46 18.52
CA LYS A 100 3.23 -15.68 19.88
C LYS A 100 2.67 -16.98 20.47
N ASP A 101 1.48 -17.37 20.03
CA ASP A 101 0.77 -18.55 20.49
C ASP A 101 1.25 -19.82 19.75
N GLY A 102 2.17 -19.69 18.82
CA GLY A 102 2.70 -20.81 18.04
C GLY A 102 1.80 -21.24 16.88
N ASN A 103 0.80 -20.45 16.54
CA ASN A 103 -0.11 -20.74 15.44
C ASN A 103 0.47 -20.11 14.16
N TYR A 104 1.09 -20.94 13.33
CA TYR A 104 1.80 -20.46 12.14
C TYR A 104 1.00 -20.60 10.84
N GLN A 105 -0.27 -20.94 10.95
CA GLN A 105 -1.12 -21.10 9.76
C GLN A 105 -1.89 -19.84 9.40
#